data_ab5e2f9b3ce79ec192339d6a39cbc51d
#
_entry.id   ab5e2f9b3ce79ec192339d6a39cbc51d
#
_cell.length_a   1.000
_cell.length_b   1.000
_cell.length_c   1.000
_cell.angle_alpha   90.00
_cell.angle_beta   90.00
_cell.angle_gamma   90.00
#
_symmetry.space_group_name_H-M   'P 1'
#
loop_
_entity.id
_entity.type
_entity.pdbx_description
1 polymer ?
#
loop_
_entity_poly.entity_id
_entity_poly.type
_entity_poly.pdbx_seq_one_letter_code
_entity_poly.pdbx_strand_id
1 'polypeptide(L)'
;ADAPRFAYRGMHLDVARHFFSVEEVKRYLDVMAIHKLNRFHWHLTDDQGWRIEIKKYPELTTVGSIRKKTMIRKEWDNYDNTPYGGYYTQDEIRDIVAYAADRAITVIPEIDLPGHMLSALTAYPELGCTGGPYEVWGRWGVADDVLCPGQEKTFEFLEDVLDEVVGLFPSELIHIGGDECPKVRWEKCPRCQARIRQLGLRDKDG
;
A
#
# COMPACT_ATOMS: atom_id res chain seq x y z
N ALA A 1 7.22 1.47 -39.80
CA ALA A 1 7.69 1.17 -38.44
C ALA A 1 7.10 2.23 -37.52
N ASP A 2 6.52 1.80 -36.43
CA ASP A 2 5.97 2.68 -35.40
C ASP A 2 6.91 2.63 -34.18
N ALA A 3 7.38 3.79 -33.74
CA ALA A 3 8.22 3.91 -32.56
C ALA A 3 7.53 4.79 -31.52
N PRO A 4 7.44 4.37 -30.25
CA PRO A 4 6.79 5.18 -29.24
C PRO A 4 7.56 6.48 -28.97
N ARG A 5 6.82 7.59 -28.89
CA ARG A 5 7.39 8.91 -28.58
C ARG A 5 7.90 8.99 -27.13
N PHE A 6 7.25 8.27 -26.20
CA PHE A 6 7.59 8.24 -24.80
C PHE A 6 8.00 6.82 -24.39
N ALA A 7 9.13 6.69 -23.70
CA ALA A 7 9.62 5.41 -23.20
C ALA A 7 8.74 4.88 -22.05
N TYR A 8 8.27 5.75 -21.17
CA TYR A 8 7.35 5.41 -20.07
C TYR A 8 5.91 5.74 -20.49
N ARG A 9 5.05 4.73 -20.53
CA ARG A 9 3.63 4.84 -20.87
C ARG A 9 2.84 3.98 -19.87
N GLY A 10 2.44 4.60 -18.77
CA GLY A 10 1.90 3.89 -17.62
C GLY A 10 0.40 4.08 -17.42
N MET A 11 -0.17 3.11 -16.71
CA MET A 11 -1.49 3.20 -16.09
C MET A 11 -1.38 2.75 -14.63
N HIS A 12 -2.23 3.31 -13.80
CA HIS A 12 -2.33 3.05 -12.38
C HIS A 12 -3.65 2.32 -12.06
N LEU A 13 -3.61 1.35 -11.14
CA LEU A 13 -4.80 0.73 -10.59
C LEU A 13 -4.68 0.65 -9.07
N ASP A 14 -5.61 1.28 -8.38
CA ASP A 14 -5.77 1.19 -6.94
C ASP A 14 -6.65 -0.01 -6.59
N VAL A 15 -6.03 -1.06 -6.04
CA VAL A 15 -6.73 -2.26 -5.60
C VAL A 15 -6.96 -2.27 -4.08
N ALA A 16 -6.42 -1.29 -3.37
CA ALA A 16 -6.57 -1.18 -1.93
C ALA A 16 -7.97 -0.66 -1.55
N ARG A 17 -8.43 0.42 -2.19
CA ARG A 17 -9.78 0.96 -1.94
C ARG A 17 -10.86 0.07 -2.52
N HIS A 18 -10.59 -0.57 -3.66
CA HIS A 18 -11.46 -1.60 -4.23
C HIS A 18 -10.62 -2.77 -4.72
N PHE A 19 -10.88 -3.97 -4.21
CA PHE A 19 -10.16 -5.18 -4.61
C PHE A 19 -10.66 -5.67 -5.98
N PHE A 20 -9.74 -5.98 -6.87
CA PHE A 20 -9.99 -6.60 -8.17
C PHE A 20 -9.41 -8.00 -8.21
N SER A 21 -10.13 -8.94 -8.76
CA SER A 21 -9.66 -10.33 -8.93
C SER A 21 -8.45 -10.42 -9.87
N VAL A 22 -7.74 -11.53 -9.82
CA VAL A 22 -6.62 -11.83 -10.73
C VAL A 22 -7.05 -11.69 -12.20
N GLU A 23 -8.25 -12.20 -12.54
CA GLU A 23 -8.81 -12.14 -13.89
C GLU A 23 -9.10 -10.71 -14.34
N GLU A 24 -9.58 -9.86 -13.43
CA GLU A 24 -9.84 -8.43 -13.73
C GLU A 24 -8.53 -7.68 -13.94
N VAL A 25 -7.51 -7.92 -13.13
CA VAL A 25 -6.18 -7.34 -13.33
C VAL A 25 -5.58 -7.79 -14.65
N LYS A 26 -5.70 -9.08 -15.03
CA LYS A 26 -5.24 -9.57 -16.33
C LYS A 26 -5.98 -8.92 -17.50
N ARG A 27 -7.30 -8.73 -17.41
CA ARG A 27 -8.06 -7.97 -18.42
C ARG A 27 -7.58 -6.52 -18.53
N TYR A 28 -7.25 -5.89 -17.41
CA TYR A 28 -6.68 -4.54 -17.39
C TYR A 28 -5.34 -4.50 -18.15
N LEU A 29 -4.48 -5.48 -17.92
CA LEU A 29 -3.21 -5.64 -18.64
C LEU A 29 -3.41 -5.87 -20.15
N ASP A 30 -4.45 -6.63 -20.56
CA ASP A 30 -4.80 -6.80 -21.96
C ASP A 30 -5.17 -5.47 -22.62
N VAL A 31 -5.98 -4.67 -21.95
CA VAL A 31 -6.35 -3.31 -22.43
C VAL A 31 -5.13 -2.42 -22.54
N MET A 32 -4.24 -2.45 -21.53
CA MET A 32 -2.97 -1.71 -21.57
C MET A 32 -2.11 -2.12 -22.78
N ALA A 33 -2.00 -3.41 -23.07
CA ALA A 33 -1.24 -3.94 -24.20
C ALA A 33 -1.81 -3.45 -25.55
N ILE A 34 -3.14 -3.47 -25.74
CA ILE A 34 -3.83 -2.95 -26.93
C ILE A 34 -3.48 -1.48 -27.16
N HIS A 35 -3.38 -0.69 -26.08
CA HIS A 35 -3.01 0.73 -26.13
C HIS A 35 -1.49 0.99 -26.12
N LYS A 36 -0.66 -0.05 -26.24
CA LYS A 36 0.81 0.04 -26.25
C LYS A 36 1.39 0.68 -24.97
N LEU A 37 0.71 0.54 -23.85
CA LEU A 37 1.20 0.93 -22.54
C LEU A 37 2.18 -0.14 -22.04
N ASN A 38 3.22 0.26 -21.28
CA ASN A 38 4.29 -0.64 -20.90
C ASN A 38 4.70 -0.54 -19.43
N ARG A 39 3.96 0.23 -18.62
CA ARG A 39 4.17 0.33 -17.17
C ARG A 39 2.84 0.23 -16.46
N PHE A 40 2.73 -0.76 -15.59
CA PHE A 40 1.56 -0.94 -14.72
C PHE A 40 1.94 -0.58 -13.29
N HIS A 41 1.45 0.55 -12.82
CA HIS A 41 1.59 0.99 -11.44
C HIS A 41 0.48 0.35 -10.61
N TRP A 42 0.82 -0.59 -9.73
CA TRP A 42 -0.11 -1.38 -8.96
C TRP A 42 -0.09 -0.94 -7.49
N HIS A 43 -1.12 -0.18 -7.09
CA HIS A 43 -1.27 0.35 -5.75
C HIS A 43 -1.88 -0.72 -4.83
N LEU A 44 -1.02 -1.41 -4.07
CA LEU A 44 -1.35 -2.64 -3.36
C LEU A 44 -1.77 -2.42 -1.91
N THR A 45 -1.45 -1.28 -1.31
CA THR A 45 -1.69 -1.05 0.13
C THR A 45 -2.19 0.35 0.41
N ASP A 46 -3.18 0.45 1.31
CA ASP A 46 -3.72 1.73 1.77
C ASP A 46 -4.51 1.54 3.08
N ASP A 47 -5.09 2.60 3.63
CA ASP A 47 -5.92 2.61 4.84
C ASP A 47 -7.09 1.64 4.76
N GLN A 48 -7.63 1.40 3.54
CA GLN A 48 -8.83 0.60 3.29
C GLN A 48 -8.55 -0.88 3.00
N GLY A 49 -7.28 -1.25 2.90
CA GLY A 49 -6.89 -2.63 2.76
C GLY A 49 -5.46 -2.88 2.32
N TRP A 50 -4.88 -3.93 2.85
CA TRP A 50 -3.59 -4.49 2.47
C TRP A 50 -3.80 -5.65 1.51
N ARG A 51 -3.24 -5.61 0.29
CA ARG A 51 -3.60 -6.55 -0.79
C ARG A 51 -2.50 -7.51 -1.23
N ILE A 52 -1.33 -7.46 -0.63
CA ILE A 52 -0.20 -8.33 -0.98
C ILE A 52 0.18 -9.24 0.18
N GLU A 53 0.30 -10.54 -0.07
CA GLU A 53 0.79 -11.49 0.92
C GLU A 53 2.26 -11.22 1.25
N ILE A 54 2.54 -11.01 2.54
CA ILE A 54 3.87 -10.96 3.13
C ILE A 54 3.97 -12.13 4.12
N LYS A 55 4.76 -13.14 3.80
CA LYS A 55 4.81 -14.39 4.57
C LYS A 55 5.33 -14.19 6.00
N LYS A 56 6.25 -13.24 6.16
CA LYS A 56 6.78 -12.88 7.48
C LYS A 56 5.73 -12.19 8.36
N TYR A 57 4.75 -11.54 7.76
CA TYR A 57 3.70 -10.79 8.46
C TYR A 57 2.29 -11.22 8.01
N PRO A 58 1.85 -12.43 8.39
CA PRO A 58 0.60 -13.01 7.88
C PRO A 58 -0.67 -12.24 8.28
N GLU A 59 -0.64 -11.48 9.38
CA GLU A 59 -1.79 -10.68 9.80
C GLU A 59 -2.06 -9.49 8.86
N LEU A 60 -1.11 -9.08 8.03
CA LEU A 60 -1.35 -8.08 6.99
C LEU A 60 -2.47 -8.51 6.04
N THR A 61 -2.57 -9.80 5.75
CA THR A 61 -3.64 -10.34 4.89
C THR A 61 -4.81 -10.91 5.66
N THR A 62 -4.61 -11.56 6.80
CA THR A 62 -5.72 -12.14 7.57
C THR A 62 -6.54 -11.09 8.32
N VAL A 63 -5.95 -9.95 8.66
CA VAL A 63 -6.57 -8.82 9.36
C VAL A 63 -6.62 -7.60 8.47
N GLY A 64 -5.47 -7.15 7.96
CA GLY A 64 -5.32 -5.90 7.22
C GLY A 64 -6.02 -5.85 5.87
N SER A 65 -6.36 -7.01 5.28
CA SER A 65 -7.05 -7.05 3.99
C SER A 65 -8.57 -6.87 4.08
N ILE A 66 -9.15 -6.86 5.29
CA ILE A 66 -10.60 -6.90 5.48
C ILE A 66 -11.06 -5.68 6.28
N ARG A 67 -11.95 -4.88 5.70
CA ARG A 67 -12.68 -3.83 6.40
C ARG A 67 -14.09 -4.31 6.76
N LYS A 68 -14.61 -3.87 7.90
CA LYS A 68 -15.91 -4.31 8.42
C LYS A 68 -17.11 -3.75 7.66
N LYS A 69 -16.94 -2.57 7.04
CA LYS A 69 -18.00 -1.82 6.37
C LYS A 69 -17.40 -0.88 5.34
N THR A 70 -18.20 -0.46 4.37
CA THR A 70 -17.80 0.55 3.39
C THR A 70 -18.80 1.71 3.38
N MET A 71 -18.29 2.93 3.34
CA MET A 71 -19.09 4.14 3.21
C MET A 71 -19.88 4.13 1.91
N ILE A 72 -21.17 4.40 1.98
CA ILE A 72 -22.03 4.52 0.80
C ILE A 72 -21.88 5.93 0.24
N ARG A 73 -21.39 6.02 -0.99
CA ARG A 73 -21.08 7.32 -1.65
C ARG A 73 -20.07 8.13 -0.82
N LYS A 74 -20.36 9.39 -0.52
CA LYS A 74 -19.57 10.26 0.36
C LYS A 74 -20.39 10.74 1.55
N GLU A 75 -21.27 9.91 2.05
CA GLU A 75 -22.16 10.20 3.18
C GLU A 75 -21.51 9.71 4.47
N TRP A 76 -20.95 10.61 5.26
CA TRP A 76 -20.02 10.32 6.37
C TRP A 76 -20.53 9.33 7.43
N ASP A 77 -21.82 9.24 7.65
CA ASP A 77 -22.41 8.34 8.66
C ASP A 77 -23.20 7.18 8.03
N ASN A 78 -23.12 7.01 6.71
CA ASN A 78 -23.87 6.00 5.99
C ASN A 78 -22.93 4.89 5.48
N TYR A 79 -23.08 3.68 6.03
CA TYR A 79 -22.26 2.50 5.72
C TYR A 79 -23.13 1.31 5.32
N ASP A 80 -22.59 0.47 4.44
CA ASP A 80 -23.25 -0.77 4.00
C ASP A 80 -23.27 -1.87 5.07
N ASN A 81 -22.43 -1.74 6.11
CA ASN A 81 -22.25 -2.71 7.19
C ASN A 81 -21.91 -4.13 6.68
N THR A 82 -21.30 -4.22 5.52
CA THR A 82 -20.90 -5.48 4.89
C THR A 82 -19.38 -5.58 4.88
N PRO A 83 -18.80 -6.66 5.47
CA PRO A 83 -17.36 -6.89 5.37
C PRO A 83 -16.92 -6.97 3.92
N TYR A 84 -15.80 -6.32 3.61
CA TYR A 84 -15.24 -6.28 2.27
C TYR A 84 -13.73 -6.44 2.33
N GLY A 85 -13.18 -7.27 1.44
CA GLY A 85 -11.74 -7.50 1.41
C GLY A 85 -11.32 -8.43 0.31
N GLY A 86 -10.05 -8.78 0.35
CA GLY A 86 -9.34 -9.66 -0.57
C GLY A 86 -7.87 -9.30 -0.60
N TYR A 87 -7.05 -10.23 -1.05
CA TYR A 87 -5.61 -10.03 -1.24
C TYR A 87 -5.10 -10.98 -2.31
N TYR A 88 -3.91 -10.75 -2.79
CA TYR A 88 -3.19 -11.62 -3.72
C TYR A 88 -2.15 -12.42 -2.95
N THR A 89 -2.15 -13.74 -3.14
CA THR A 89 -1.06 -14.60 -2.71
C THR A 89 0.20 -14.30 -3.53
N GLN A 90 1.37 -14.65 -3.00
CA GLN A 90 2.61 -14.46 -3.76
C GLN A 90 2.63 -15.23 -5.09
N ASP A 91 1.94 -16.36 -5.17
CA ASP A 91 1.83 -17.13 -6.40
C ASP A 91 0.93 -16.43 -7.44
N GLU A 92 -0.18 -15.83 -7.01
CA GLU A 92 -1.01 -14.97 -7.86
C GLU A 92 -0.28 -13.71 -8.34
N ILE A 93 0.55 -13.10 -7.48
CA ILE A 93 1.42 -11.99 -7.86
C ILE A 93 2.38 -12.43 -8.98
N ARG A 94 3.08 -13.57 -8.81
CA ARG A 94 4.00 -14.10 -9.83
C ARG A 94 3.29 -14.39 -11.14
N ASP A 95 2.09 -14.93 -11.09
CA ASP A 95 1.27 -15.20 -12.27
C ASP A 95 0.89 -13.90 -13.00
N ILE A 96 0.46 -12.86 -12.28
CA ILE A 96 0.17 -11.54 -12.87
C ILE A 96 1.43 -10.90 -13.46
N VAL A 97 2.56 -10.97 -12.77
CA VAL A 97 3.84 -10.41 -13.24
C VAL A 97 4.30 -11.10 -14.52
N ALA A 98 4.22 -12.44 -14.57
CA ALA A 98 4.54 -13.21 -15.78
C ALA A 98 3.57 -12.86 -16.94
N TYR A 99 2.28 -12.76 -16.65
CA TYR A 99 1.26 -12.37 -17.63
C TYR A 99 1.50 -10.97 -18.21
N ALA A 100 1.94 -10.03 -17.39
CA ALA A 100 2.32 -8.68 -17.82
C ALA A 100 3.59 -8.69 -18.68
N ALA A 101 4.60 -9.49 -18.29
CA ALA A 101 5.86 -9.62 -19.01
C ALA A 101 5.65 -10.14 -20.45
N ASP A 102 4.75 -11.12 -20.66
CA ASP A 102 4.35 -11.62 -21.99
C ASP A 102 3.75 -10.52 -22.88
N ARG A 103 3.30 -9.40 -22.29
CA ARG A 103 2.74 -8.23 -22.97
C ARG A 103 3.71 -7.06 -23.03
N ALA A 104 4.97 -7.28 -22.70
CA ALA A 104 6.00 -6.24 -22.58
C ALA A 104 5.60 -5.11 -21.59
N ILE A 105 4.85 -5.44 -20.53
CA ILE A 105 4.44 -4.54 -19.46
C ILE A 105 5.27 -4.86 -18.21
N THR A 106 5.95 -3.87 -17.66
CA THR A 106 6.61 -3.96 -16.35
C THR A 106 5.61 -3.56 -15.27
N VAL A 107 5.45 -4.41 -14.26
CA VAL A 107 4.63 -4.10 -13.08
C VAL A 107 5.50 -3.37 -12.06
N ILE A 108 5.07 -2.19 -11.65
CA ILE A 108 5.68 -1.37 -10.60
C ILE A 108 4.77 -1.46 -9.38
N PRO A 109 5.16 -2.20 -8.32
CA PRO A 109 4.35 -2.29 -7.11
C PRO A 109 4.44 -0.99 -6.32
N GLU A 110 3.36 -0.64 -5.64
CA GLU A 110 3.35 0.42 -4.63
C GLU A 110 2.99 -0.15 -3.26
N ILE A 111 3.84 0.16 -2.30
CA ILE A 111 3.61 0.01 -0.86
C ILE A 111 3.63 1.43 -0.29
N ASP A 112 2.48 2.00 -0.05
CA ASP A 112 2.37 3.37 0.42
C ASP A 112 2.80 3.49 1.89
N LEU A 113 3.70 4.44 2.18
CA LEU A 113 4.28 4.66 3.50
C LEU A 113 4.80 6.12 3.64
N PRO A 114 4.92 6.66 4.84
CA PRO A 114 4.52 6.12 6.14
C PRO A 114 3.07 6.45 6.51
N GLY A 115 2.36 7.23 5.70
CA GLY A 115 0.92 7.44 5.71
C GLY A 115 0.17 6.26 5.08
N HIS A 116 -1.17 6.33 5.03
CA HIS A 116 -2.01 5.32 4.40
C HIS A 116 -1.76 3.87 4.86
N MET A 117 -1.41 3.71 6.14
CA MET A 117 -0.97 2.44 6.73
C MET A 117 -1.93 1.88 7.79
N LEU A 118 -3.19 2.37 7.88
CA LEU A 118 -4.14 1.85 8.87
C LEU A 118 -4.41 0.36 8.73
N SER A 119 -4.39 -0.18 7.52
CA SER A 119 -4.54 -1.62 7.30
C SER A 119 -3.40 -2.41 7.97
N ALA A 120 -2.15 -1.95 7.84
CA ALA A 120 -1.01 -2.54 8.51
C ALA A 120 -1.03 -2.28 10.03
N LEU A 121 -1.39 -1.08 10.45
CA LEU A 121 -1.50 -0.73 11.87
C LEU A 121 -2.62 -1.50 12.58
N THR A 122 -3.68 -1.87 11.86
CA THR A 122 -4.74 -2.73 12.42
C THR A 122 -4.22 -4.13 12.69
N ALA A 123 -3.34 -4.65 11.83
CA ALA A 123 -2.70 -5.95 11.99
C ALA A 123 -1.57 -5.91 13.05
N TYR A 124 -0.76 -4.87 13.04
CA TYR A 124 0.42 -4.69 13.91
C TYR A 124 0.40 -3.31 14.60
N PRO A 125 -0.46 -3.13 15.62
CA PRO A 125 -0.71 -1.82 16.22
C PRO A 125 0.51 -1.20 16.89
N GLU A 126 1.48 -2.00 17.29
CA GLU A 126 2.74 -1.53 17.87
C GLU A 126 3.60 -0.70 16.91
N LEU A 127 3.36 -0.79 15.58
CA LEU A 127 4.06 0.01 14.58
C LEU A 127 3.60 1.48 14.57
N GLY A 128 2.46 1.78 15.17
CA GLY A 128 1.95 3.14 15.30
C GLY A 128 2.43 3.87 16.55
N CYS A 129 2.24 5.18 16.56
CA CYS A 129 2.64 6.03 17.69
C CYS A 129 1.83 5.78 18.96
N THR A 130 0.53 5.46 18.83
CA THR A 130 -0.42 5.27 19.94
C THR A 130 -0.53 3.82 20.40
N GLY A 131 -0.12 2.85 19.57
CA GLY A 131 -0.28 1.42 19.85
C GLY A 131 -1.71 0.92 19.67
N GLY A 132 -2.58 1.69 19.03
CA GLY A 132 -3.97 1.32 18.75
C GLY A 132 -4.95 1.55 19.91
N PRO A 133 -6.16 0.98 19.83
CA PRO A 133 -6.59 0.12 18.73
C PRO A 133 -6.83 0.88 17.43
N TYR A 134 -6.56 0.21 16.29
CA TYR A 134 -6.83 0.74 14.95
C TYR A 134 -7.87 -0.11 14.23
N GLU A 135 -8.42 0.41 13.14
CA GLU A 135 -9.39 -0.29 12.31
C GLU A 135 -9.10 0.00 10.84
N VAL A 136 -9.19 -1.04 10.00
CA VAL A 136 -9.11 -0.88 8.53
C VAL A 136 -10.26 0.02 8.09
N TRP A 137 -9.94 1.10 7.38
CA TRP A 137 -10.94 2.12 7.06
C TRP A 137 -11.96 1.66 6.03
N GLY A 138 -13.22 1.96 6.33
CA GLY A 138 -14.31 1.83 5.38
C GLY A 138 -14.70 3.15 4.71
N ARG A 139 -13.86 4.18 4.77
CA ARG A 139 -14.18 5.53 4.30
C ARG A 139 -13.04 6.18 3.53
N TRP A 140 -13.33 7.27 2.85
CA TRP A 140 -12.35 8.15 2.24
C TRP A 140 -11.73 9.11 3.26
N GLY A 141 -10.56 9.62 2.94
CA GLY A 141 -9.89 10.65 3.71
C GLY A 141 -8.45 10.30 4.05
N VAL A 142 -7.83 11.13 4.88
CA VAL A 142 -6.45 11.00 5.34
C VAL A 142 -6.48 10.66 6.83
N ALA A 143 -5.89 9.55 7.21
CA ALA A 143 -5.83 9.12 8.60
C ALA A 143 -4.70 9.83 9.35
N ASP A 144 -4.98 10.27 10.58
CA ASP A 144 -3.96 10.85 11.45
C ASP A 144 -2.92 9.82 11.93
N ASP A 145 -3.31 8.53 11.96
CA ASP A 145 -2.45 7.46 12.44
C ASP A 145 -1.60 6.90 11.29
N VAL A 146 -0.30 7.07 11.44
CA VAL A 146 0.75 6.70 10.48
C VAL A 146 1.81 5.87 11.19
N LEU A 147 2.72 5.26 10.45
CA LEU A 147 3.86 4.54 11.03
C LEU A 147 4.66 5.44 11.97
N CYS A 148 5.19 4.85 13.05
CA CYS A 148 5.99 5.54 14.04
C CYS A 148 7.49 5.46 13.69
N PRO A 149 8.12 6.51 13.14
CA PRO A 149 9.55 6.50 12.83
C PRO A 149 10.44 6.61 14.07
N GLY A 150 9.84 6.78 15.26
CA GLY A 150 10.57 6.87 16.52
C GLY A 150 11.07 5.53 17.08
N GLN A 151 10.87 4.41 16.37
CA GLN A 151 11.27 3.08 16.80
C GLN A 151 11.90 2.27 15.68
N GLU A 152 12.92 1.47 15.98
CA GLU A 152 13.62 0.63 15.00
C GLU A 152 12.72 -0.45 14.41
N LYS A 153 11.80 -1.00 15.20
CA LYS A 153 10.86 -2.04 14.76
C LYS A 153 10.07 -1.63 13.51
N THR A 154 9.79 -0.34 13.32
CA THR A 154 9.12 0.17 12.12
C THR A 154 10.01 0.01 10.89
N PHE A 155 11.30 0.26 10.99
CA PHE A 155 12.24 0.10 9.89
C PHE A 155 12.48 -1.38 9.58
N GLU A 156 12.65 -2.22 10.61
CA GLU A 156 12.75 -3.68 10.45
C GLU A 156 11.52 -4.24 9.71
N PHE A 157 10.32 -3.80 10.10
CA PHE A 157 9.08 -4.18 9.39
C PHE A 157 9.10 -3.76 7.93
N LEU A 158 9.49 -2.52 7.63
CA LEU A 158 9.53 -2.00 6.26
C LEU A 158 10.59 -2.71 5.41
N GLU A 159 11.78 -2.96 5.97
CA GLU A 159 12.84 -3.73 5.31
C GLU A 159 12.36 -5.14 4.96
N ASP A 160 11.76 -5.85 5.90
CA ASP A 160 11.21 -7.19 5.69
C ASP A 160 10.11 -7.24 4.62
N VAL A 161 9.20 -6.25 4.63
CA VAL A 161 8.15 -6.14 3.60
C VAL A 161 8.76 -5.88 2.22
N LEU A 162 9.69 -4.92 2.13
CA LEU A 162 10.32 -4.57 0.88
C LEU A 162 11.21 -5.70 0.33
N ASP A 163 11.87 -6.46 1.18
CA ASP A 163 12.66 -7.64 0.77
C ASP A 163 11.78 -8.69 0.07
N GLU A 164 10.58 -8.98 0.60
CA GLU A 164 9.65 -9.89 -0.07
C GLU A 164 9.11 -9.28 -1.38
N VAL A 165 8.79 -7.99 -1.38
CA VAL A 165 8.32 -7.29 -2.59
C VAL A 165 9.37 -7.30 -3.69
N VAL A 166 10.63 -6.99 -3.39
CA VAL A 166 11.74 -7.05 -4.36
C VAL A 166 11.86 -8.45 -4.97
N GLY A 167 11.66 -9.49 -4.16
CA GLY A 167 11.70 -10.88 -4.63
C GLY A 167 10.54 -11.29 -5.55
N LEU A 168 9.44 -10.53 -5.56
CA LEU A 168 8.25 -10.82 -6.35
C LEU A 168 8.20 -10.05 -7.67
N PHE A 169 8.77 -8.86 -7.72
CA PHE A 169 8.68 -7.95 -8.85
C PHE A 169 10.05 -7.72 -9.50
N PRO A 170 10.21 -8.03 -10.81
CA PRO A 170 11.47 -7.80 -11.53
C PRO A 170 11.69 -6.33 -11.93
N SER A 171 10.84 -5.44 -11.47
CA SER A 171 10.95 -4.00 -11.73
C SER A 171 12.16 -3.41 -11.00
N GLU A 172 12.89 -2.53 -11.68
CA GLU A 172 13.94 -1.71 -11.04
C GLU A 172 13.38 -0.61 -10.14
N LEU A 173 12.05 -0.39 -10.19
CA LEU A 173 11.35 0.65 -9.46
C LEU A 173 10.31 0.03 -8.54
N ILE A 174 10.26 0.51 -7.30
CA ILE A 174 9.17 0.31 -6.35
C ILE A 174 8.67 1.69 -5.99
N HIS A 175 7.36 1.89 -6.04
CA HIS A 175 6.73 3.12 -5.57
C HIS A 175 6.45 3.00 -4.08
N ILE A 176 6.83 4.01 -3.31
CA ILE A 176 6.65 4.02 -1.85
C ILE A 176 5.56 5.00 -1.38
N GLY A 177 4.77 5.56 -2.31
CA GLY A 177 3.76 6.57 -2.02
C GLY A 177 4.42 7.83 -1.46
N GLY A 178 4.19 8.09 -0.18
CA GLY A 178 4.77 9.20 0.56
C GLY A 178 3.88 10.42 0.63
N ASP A 179 2.68 10.33 0.10
CA ASP A 179 1.69 11.39 0.11
C ASP A 179 0.90 11.45 1.43
N GLU A 180 0.26 12.57 1.64
CA GLU A 180 -0.74 12.82 2.67
C GLU A 180 -0.41 12.25 4.07
N CYS A 181 0.87 12.33 4.49
CA CYS A 181 1.33 11.83 5.79
C CYS A 181 1.17 12.89 6.89
N PRO A 182 0.09 12.85 7.72
CA PRO A 182 -0.07 13.78 8.84
C PRO A 182 0.97 13.51 9.93
N LYS A 183 1.56 14.56 10.44
CA LYS A 183 2.62 14.48 11.45
C LYS A 183 2.14 14.72 12.88
N VAL A 184 0.82 14.86 13.06
CA VAL A 184 0.20 15.19 14.36
C VAL A 184 0.48 14.14 15.44
N ARG A 185 0.66 12.87 15.06
CA ARG A 185 1.04 11.81 15.99
C ARG A 185 2.51 11.92 16.39
N TRP A 186 3.38 12.25 15.44
CA TRP A 186 4.82 12.39 15.69
C TRP A 186 5.13 13.52 16.64
N GLU A 187 4.39 14.64 16.55
CA GLU A 187 4.52 15.79 17.45
C GLU A 187 4.34 15.42 18.93
N LYS A 188 3.45 14.47 19.20
CA LYS A 188 3.08 14.05 20.56
C LYS A 188 3.75 12.76 21.02
N CYS A 189 4.37 12.02 20.09
CA CYS A 189 4.98 10.73 20.39
C CYS A 189 6.34 10.89 21.04
N PRO A 190 6.56 10.40 22.29
CA PRO A 190 7.86 10.53 22.96
C PRO A 190 9.01 9.89 22.20
N ARG A 191 8.77 8.77 21.49
CA ARG A 191 9.76 8.05 20.67
C ARG A 191 10.18 8.90 19.47
N CYS A 192 9.21 9.48 18.74
CA CYS A 192 9.49 10.37 17.60
C CYS A 192 10.25 11.62 18.06
N GLN A 193 9.83 12.24 19.17
CA GLN A 193 10.51 13.40 19.73
C GLN A 193 11.94 13.08 20.21
N ALA A 194 12.18 11.89 20.72
CA ALA A 194 13.54 11.44 21.07
C ALA A 194 14.42 11.29 19.81
N ARG A 195 13.89 10.70 18.74
CA ARG A 195 14.60 10.54 17.47
C ARG A 195 14.90 11.89 16.79
N ILE A 196 13.96 12.83 16.79
CA ILE A 196 14.18 14.20 16.29
C ILE A 196 15.38 14.83 16.98
N ARG A 197 15.44 14.75 18.31
CA ARG A 197 16.59 15.27 19.08
C ARG A 197 17.88 14.54 18.77
N GLN A 198 17.84 13.22 18.68
CA GLN A 198 19.01 12.39 18.39
C GLN A 198 19.61 12.72 17.01
N LEU A 199 18.78 13.00 16.03
CA LEU A 199 19.18 13.33 14.66
C LEU A 199 19.50 14.82 14.48
N GLY A 200 19.31 15.66 15.50
CA GLY A 200 19.55 17.10 15.44
C GLY A 200 18.59 17.85 14.53
N LEU A 201 17.41 17.29 14.28
CA LEU A 201 16.36 17.93 13.50
C LEU A 201 15.68 19.05 14.31
N ARG A 202 15.15 20.06 13.63
CA ARG A 202 14.45 21.17 14.32
C ARG A 202 13.12 20.71 14.90
N ASP A 203 12.39 19.98 14.14
CA ASP A 203 11.04 19.52 14.46
C ASP A 203 10.68 18.26 13.64
N LYS A 204 9.40 17.93 13.56
CA LYS A 204 8.87 16.78 12.81
C LYS A 204 9.02 16.87 11.29
N ASP A 205 9.36 18.03 10.77
CA ASP A 205 9.48 18.28 9.33
C ASP A 205 10.96 18.26 8.85
N GLY A 206 11.92 18.22 9.78
CA GLY A 206 13.36 18.08 9.50
C GLY A 206 14.20 19.36 9.62
#